data_5ebfd94dc8899ebb58d07ece6cfba0c6
#
_entry.id   5ebfd94dc8899ebb58d07ece6cfba0c6
#
_cell.length_a   1.000
_cell.length_b   1.000
_cell.length_c   1.000
_cell.angle_alpha   90.00
_cell.angle_beta   90.00
_cell.angle_gamma   90.00
#
_symmetry.space_group_name_H-M   'P 1'
#
loop_
_entity.id
_entity.type
_entity.pdbx_description
1 polymer ?
#
loop_
_entity_poly.entity_id
_entity_poly.type
_entity_poly.pdbx_seq_one_letter_code
_entity_poly.pdbx_strand_id
1 'polypeptide(L)'
;MVDAARARKIADRIQRIVAEMLDRRVKDPRLGFVTVTDARITADLRDATVYYTVFGSPEEKAGTSAALESAKGLIRSEVGRQTGIRHTPSLTFVFDEVQQNAQHIEELLAQARRSDEEVAQKATGARHAGEADPYKAPRELEEDE
;
A
#
# COMPACT_ATOMS: atom_id res chain seq x y z
N MET A 1 28.47 13.53 10.56
CA MET A 1 27.20 12.84 10.81
C MET A 1 26.05 13.83 10.68
N VAL A 2 25.00 13.42 10.01
CA VAL A 2 23.84 14.26 9.77
C VAL A 2 22.80 13.95 10.85
N ASP A 3 22.15 14.98 11.37
CA ASP A 3 21.14 14.74 12.39
C ASP A 3 19.87 14.14 11.78
N ALA A 4 19.04 13.55 12.64
CA ALA A 4 17.85 12.81 12.19
C ALA A 4 16.85 13.74 11.48
N ALA A 5 16.74 14.98 11.91
CA ALA A 5 15.79 15.90 11.31
C ALA A 5 16.17 16.24 9.87
N ARG A 6 17.47 16.42 9.61
CA ARG A 6 17.94 16.69 8.26
C ARG A 6 17.76 15.48 7.36
N ALA A 7 18.07 14.29 7.87
CA ALA A 7 17.89 13.07 7.11
C ALA A 7 16.44 12.89 6.74
N ARG A 8 15.52 13.18 7.67
CA ARG A 8 14.10 13.06 7.40
C ARG A 8 13.64 14.04 6.32
N LYS A 9 14.12 15.27 6.37
CA LYS A 9 13.77 16.27 5.34
C LYS A 9 14.25 15.84 3.96
N ILE A 10 15.44 15.28 3.90
CA ILE A 10 15.99 14.80 2.64
C ILE A 10 15.18 13.61 2.13
N ALA A 11 14.84 12.69 3.02
CA ALA A 11 14.02 11.53 2.64
C ALA A 11 12.66 11.97 2.13
N ASP A 12 12.01 12.92 2.79
CA ASP A 12 10.73 13.45 2.34
C ASP A 12 10.84 14.08 0.96
N ARG A 13 11.93 14.77 0.72
CA ARG A 13 12.18 15.41 -0.57
C ARG A 13 12.40 14.35 -1.66
N ILE A 14 13.17 13.32 -1.34
CA ILE A 14 13.41 12.21 -2.27
C ILE A 14 12.08 11.56 -2.61
N GLN A 15 11.22 11.34 -1.63
CA GLN A 15 9.91 10.74 -1.86
C GLN A 15 9.12 11.55 -2.89
N ARG A 16 9.09 12.86 -2.74
CA ARG A 16 8.37 13.72 -3.68
C ARG A 16 8.99 13.70 -5.07
N ILE A 17 10.31 13.74 -5.14
CA ILE A 17 11.01 13.73 -6.41
C ILE A 17 10.72 12.43 -7.15
N VAL A 18 10.81 11.30 -6.46
CA VAL A 18 10.56 10.00 -7.07
C VAL A 18 9.12 9.90 -7.54
N ALA A 19 8.17 10.31 -6.72
CA ALA A 19 6.77 10.26 -7.09
C ALA A 19 6.50 11.08 -8.34
N GLU A 20 7.06 12.29 -8.41
CA GLU A 20 6.90 13.15 -9.56
C GLU A 20 7.55 12.58 -10.82
N MET A 21 8.73 11.99 -10.66
CA MET A 21 9.43 11.35 -11.78
C MET A 21 8.61 10.20 -12.34
N LEU A 22 8.05 9.37 -11.48
CA LEU A 22 7.26 8.22 -11.92
C LEU A 22 5.97 8.67 -12.59
N ASP A 23 5.41 9.79 -12.14
CA ASP A 23 4.17 10.30 -12.71
C ASP A 23 4.38 10.98 -14.05
N ARG A 24 5.49 11.71 -14.21
CA ARG A 24 5.66 12.62 -15.35
C ARG A 24 6.80 12.27 -16.30
N ARG A 25 7.89 11.70 -15.79
CA ARG A 25 9.12 11.57 -16.56
C ARG A 25 9.43 10.14 -16.97
N VAL A 26 9.02 9.18 -16.22
CA VAL A 26 9.28 7.78 -16.54
C VAL A 26 8.18 7.27 -17.46
N LYS A 27 8.57 6.95 -18.69
CA LYS A 27 7.61 6.50 -19.72
C LYS A 27 7.87 5.06 -20.07
N ASP A 28 7.57 4.18 -19.15
CA ASP A 28 7.76 2.75 -19.36
C ASP A 28 6.39 2.08 -19.32
N PRO A 29 5.99 1.37 -20.38
CA PRO A 29 4.67 0.74 -20.40
C PRO A 29 4.47 -0.33 -19.35
N ARG A 30 5.57 -0.84 -18.76
CA ARG A 30 5.47 -1.81 -17.66
C ARG A 30 5.12 -1.15 -16.34
N LEU A 31 5.23 0.19 -16.27
CA LEU A 31 4.95 0.92 -15.04
C LEU A 31 3.45 1.07 -14.88
N GLY A 32 2.90 0.42 -13.84
CA GLY A 32 1.49 0.47 -13.56
C GLY A 32 1.13 1.63 -12.63
N PHE A 33 0.04 1.47 -11.92
CA PHE A 33 -0.36 2.45 -10.91
C PHE A 33 0.52 2.31 -9.69
N VAL A 34 1.56 3.13 -9.62
CA VAL A 34 2.54 3.12 -8.55
C VAL A 34 2.30 4.28 -7.60
N THR A 35 2.29 3.98 -6.32
CA THR A 35 2.24 5.00 -5.29
C THR A 35 3.48 4.87 -4.43
N VAL A 36 4.22 5.97 -4.28
CA VAL A 36 5.37 6.00 -3.37
C VAL A 36 4.83 6.26 -1.98
N THR A 37 5.02 5.31 -1.08
CA THR A 37 4.42 5.38 0.24
C THR A 37 5.35 5.95 1.30
N ASP A 38 6.66 5.79 1.12
CA ASP A 38 7.62 6.27 2.10
C ASP A 38 9.01 6.32 1.47
N ALA A 39 9.92 7.01 2.10
CA ALA A 39 11.32 7.02 1.72
C ALA A 39 12.15 7.16 2.97
N ARG A 40 13.27 6.48 3.01
CA ARG A 40 14.19 6.53 4.13
C ARG A 40 15.60 6.70 3.60
N ILE A 41 16.42 7.33 4.39
CA ILE A 41 17.82 7.54 4.01
C ILE A 41 18.68 7.24 5.22
N THR A 42 19.86 6.69 4.97
CA THR A 42 20.79 6.38 6.06
C THR A 42 21.40 7.67 6.62
N ALA A 43 21.92 7.59 7.85
CA ALA A 43 22.46 8.75 8.53
C ALA A 43 23.63 9.40 7.78
N ASP A 44 24.38 8.61 7.02
CA ASP A 44 25.48 9.12 6.21
C ASP A 44 25.00 9.64 4.84
N LEU A 45 23.71 9.56 4.57
CA LEU A 45 23.07 10.02 3.33
C LEU A 45 23.56 9.29 2.09
N ARG A 46 24.04 8.07 2.24
CA ARG A 46 24.58 7.31 1.11
C ARG A 46 23.59 6.35 0.48
N ASP A 47 22.64 5.86 1.27
CA ASP A 47 21.68 4.87 0.80
C ASP A 47 20.27 5.33 1.10
N ALA A 48 19.45 5.35 0.09
CA ALA A 48 18.03 5.71 0.23
C ALA A 48 17.18 4.52 -0.20
N THR A 49 16.14 4.24 0.57
CA THR A 49 15.17 3.21 0.25
C THR A 49 13.83 3.88 -0.02
N VAL A 50 13.24 3.57 -1.15
CA VAL A 50 11.96 4.12 -1.55
C VAL A 50 10.95 2.99 -1.53
N TYR A 51 9.91 3.16 -0.73
CA TYR A 51 8.84 2.17 -0.60
C TYR A 51 7.70 2.55 -1.52
N TYR A 52 7.14 1.55 -2.18
CA TYR A 52 6.06 1.79 -3.13
C TYR A 52 5.04 0.67 -3.09
N THR A 53 3.83 0.99 -3.55
CA THR A 53 2.80 -0.02 -3.78
C THR A 53 2.38 0.05 -5.24
N VAL A 54 1.88 -1.07 -5.74
CA VAL A 54 1.33 -1.18 -7.09
C VAL A 54 -0.03 -1.82 -6.97
N PHE A 55 -0.99 -1.20 -7.63
CA PHE A 55 -2.31 -1.77 -7.68
C PHE A 55 -2.43 -2.60 -8.95
N GLY A 56 -2.65 -3.91 -8.80
CA GLY A 56 -2.80 -4.77 -9.96
C GLY A 56 -2.38 -6.22 -9.68
N SER A 57 -2.27 -6.97 -10.76
CA SER A 57 -1.94 -8.39 -10.73
C SER A 57 -0.47 -8.62 -10.36
N PRO A 58 -0.10 -9.87 -10.01
CA PRO A 58 1.31 -10.17 -9.79
C PRO A 58 2.20 -9.86 -10.98
N GLU A 59 1.68 -10.04 -12.21
CA GLU A 59 2.42 -9.70 -13.43
C GLU A 59 2.65 -8.20 -13.52
N GLU A 60 1.64 -7.41 -13.17
CA GLU A 60 1.79 -5.96 -13.17
C GLU A 60 2.77 -5.49 -12.13
N LYS A 61 2.78 -6.15 -10.96
CA LYS A 61 3.75 -5.83 -9.93
C LYS A 61 5.17 -6.14 -10.38
N ALA A 62 5.37 -7.29 -11.02
CA ALA A 62 6.68 -7.67 -11.53
C ALA A 62 7.13 -6.71 -12.62
N GLY A 63 6.22 -6.33 -13.51
CA GLY A 63 6.53 -5.37 -14.56
C GLY A 63 6.93 -4.02 -14.01
N THR A 64 6.21 -3.54 -12.99
CA THR A 64 6.53 -2.28 -12.34
C THR A 64 7.90 -2.34 -11.68
N SER A 65 8.20 -3.44 -10.98
CA SER A 65 9.51 -3.61 -10.35
C SER A 65 10.64 -3.52 -11.40
N ALA A 66 10.46 -4.18 -12.53
CA ALA A 66 11.45 -4.11 -13.61
C ALA A 66 11.58 -2.70 -14.17
N ALA A 67 10.46 -2.00 -14.31
CA ALA A 67 10.47 -0.63 -14.81
C ALA A 67 11.21 0.30 -13.86
N LEU A 68 11.01 0.13 -12.56
CA LEU A 68 11.69 0.93 -11.55
C LEU A 68 13.21 0.69 -11.59
N GLU A 69 13.63 -0.57 -11.74
CA GLU A 69 15.05 -0.88 -11.84
C GLU A 69 15.65 -0.24 -13.10
N SER A 70 14.93 -0.27 -14.20
CA SER A 70 15.43 0.35 -15.43
C SER A 70 15.53 1.87 -15.32
N ALA A 71 14.62 2.49 -14.59
CA ALA A 71 14.58 3.95 -14.43
C ALA A 71 15.47 4.45 -13.29
N LYS A 72 16.06 3.55 -12.52
CA LYS A 72 16.80 3.91 -11.31
C LYS A 72 17.86 4.97 -11.55
N GLY A 73 18.64 4.83 -12.62
CA GLY A 73 19.70 5.79 -12.93
C GLY A 73 19.16 7.19 -13.22
N LEU A 74 18.08 7.25 -13.99
CA LEU A 74 17.46 8.53 -14.31
C LEU A 74 16.92 9.21 -13.05
N ILE A 75 16.23 8.43 -12.22
CA ILE A 75 15.65 8.96 -10.98
C ILE A 75 16.76 9.41 -10.04
N ARG A 76 17.82 8.63 -9.94
CA ARG A 76 18.95 8.97 -9.09
C ARG A 76 19.58 10.29 -9.53
N SER A 77 19.75 10.48 -10.83
CA SER A 77 20.30 11.73 -11.36
C SER A 77 19.45 12.93 -10.97
N GLU A 78 18.13 12.78 -11.07
CA GLU A 78 17.22 13.86 -10.72
C GLU A 78 17.24 14.15 -9.23
N VAL A 79 17.33 13.11 -8.40
CA VAL A 79 17.45 13.28 -6.95
C VAL A 79 18.72 14.09 -6.64
N GLY A 80 19.83 13.74 -7.25
CA GLY A 80 21.07 14.47 -7.04
C GLY A 80 20.97 15.92 -7.45
N ARG A 81 20.36 16.17 -8.60
CA ARG A 81 20.20 17.52 -9.13
C ARG A 81 19.33 18.38 -8.22
N GLN A 82 18.23 17.83 -7.73
CA GLN A 82 17.25 18.62 -6.97
C GLN A 82 17.63 18.77 -5.50
N THR A 83 18.27 17.77 -4.91
CA THR A 83 18.66 17.87 -3.50
C THR A 83 19.97 18.58 -3.29
N GLY A 84 20.83 18.59 -4.28
CA GLY A 84 22.16 19.22 -4.15
C GLY A 84 23.06 18.54 -3.15
N ILE A 85 22.78 17.29 -2.79
CA ILE A 85 23.62 16.56 -1.86
C ILE A 85 24.95 16.24 -2.53
N ARG A 86 26.01 16.32 -1.75
CA ARG A 86 27.36 16.14 -2.28
C ARG A 86 27.53 14.78 -2.97
N HIS A 87 27.00 13.75 -2.37
CA HIS A 87 27.00 12.42 -2.96
C HIS A 87 25.55 11.99 -3.14
N THR A 88 25.18 11.69 -4.38
CA THR A 88 23.84 11.22 -4.65
C THR A 88 23.70 9.83 -4.03
N PRO A 89 22.68 9.62 -3.20
CA PRO A 89 22.52 8.31 -2.57
C PRO A 89 22.14 7.23 -3.57
N SER A 90 22.52 6.02 -3.26
CA SER A 90 22.05 4.87 -4.00
C SER A 90 20.57 4.67 -3.70
N LEU A 91 19.80 4.32 -4.71
CA LEU A 91 18.36 4.10 -4.52
C LEU A 91 18.05 2.61 -4.54
N THR A 92 17.20 2.19 -3.64
CA THR A 92 16.65 0.84 -3.60
C THR A 92 15.13 0.98 -3.55
N PHE A 93 14.44 0.29 -4.43
CA PHE A 93 12.98 0.30 -4.44
C PHE A 93 12.49 -0.98 -3.76
N VAL A 94 11.61 -0.80 -2.78
CA VAL A 94 11.08 -1.92 -1.99
C VAL A 94 9.56 -1.85 -2.01
N PHE A 95 8.93 -2.97 -2.32
CA PHE A 95 7.48 -3.06 -2.29
C PHE A 95 7.01 -2.95 -0.84
N ASP A 96 6.04 -2.07 -0.60
CA ASP A 96 5.55 -1.81 0.76
C ASP A 96 4.47 -2.82 1.12
N GLU A 97 4.89 -3.91 1.71
CA GLU A 97 3.99 -4.99 2.08
C GLU A 97 3.02 -4.58 3.18
N VAL A 98 3.41 -3.63 4.01
CA VAL A 98 2.54 -3.17 5.10
C VAL A 98 1.27 -2.55 4.53
N GLN A 99 1.42 -1.67 3.54
CA GLN A 99 0.27 -1.06 2.88
C GLN A 99 -0.57 -2.09 2.13
N GLN A 100 0.09 -3.01 1.44
CA GLN A 100 -0.60 -4.07 0.72
C GLN A 100 -1.42 -4.94 1.68
N ASN A 101 -0.83 -5.29 2.82
CA ASN A 101 -1.51 -6.11 3.81
C ASN A 101 -2.70 -5.38 4.41
N ALA A 102 -2.56 -4.09 4.68
CA ALA A 102 -3.67 -3.30 5.22
C ALA A 102 -4.85 -3.27 4.25
N GLN A 103 -4.58 -3.06 2.96
CA GLN A 103 -5.62 -3.07 1.95
C GLN A 103 -6.31 -4.43 1.87
N HIS A 104 -5.52 -5.50 1.92
CA HIS A 104 -6.06 -6.85 1.87
C HIS A 104 -6.98 -7.12 3.06
N ILE A 105 -6.56 -6.71 4.25
CA ILE A 105 -7.38 -6.86 5.46
C ILE A 105 -8.68 -6.09 5.32
N GLU A 106 -8.62 -4.87 4.81
CA GLU A 106 -9.83 -4.07 4.61
C GLU A 106 -10.79 -4.71 3.63
N GLU A 107 -10.26 -5.30 2.56
CA GLU A 107 -11.09 -6.01 1.60
C GLU A 107 -11.76 -7.22 2.23
N LEU A 108 -11.03 -7.97 3.03
CA LEU A 108 -11.59 -9.13 3.73
C LEU A 108 -12.69 -8.70 4.70
N LEU A 109 -12.48 -7.60 5.42
CA LEU A 109 -13.49 -7.09 6.34
C LEU A 109 -14.75 -6.64 5.60
N ALA A 110 -14.58 -6.01 4.43
CA ALA A 110 -15.72 -5.61 3.62
C ALA A 110 -16.51 -6.82 3.14
N GLN A 111 -15.82 -7.89 2.73
CA GLN A 111 -16.49 -9.12 2.33
C GLN A 111 -17.23 -9.76 3.50
N ALA A 112 -16.62 -9.75 4.67
CA ALA A 112 -17.25 -10.30 5.86
C ALA A 112 -18.52 -9.54 6.20
N ARG A 113 -18.48 -8.21 6.10
CA ARG A 113 -19.67 -7.40 6.38
C ARG A 113 -20.78 -7.69 5.38
N ARG A 114 -20.46 -7.83 4.11
CA ARG A 114 -21.46 -8.18 3.10
C ARG A 114 -22.07 -9.54 3.36
N SER A 115 -21.26 -10.51 3.72
CA SER A 115 -21.76 -11.84 4.07
C SER A 115 -22.69 -11.81 5.27
N ASP A 116 -22.32 -11.03 6.30
CA ASP A 116 -23.14 -10.88 7.49
C ASP A 116 -24.49 -10.24 7.15
N GLU A 117 -24.48 -9.24 6.28
CA GLU A 117 -25.73 -8.62 5.84
C GLU A 117 -26.62 -9.60 5.10
N GLU A 118 -26.06 -10.41 4.23
CA GLU A 118 -26.82 -11.41 3.50
C GLU A 118 -27.41 -12.44 4.45
N VAL A 119 -26.64 -12.88 5.44
CA VAL A 119 -27.13 -13.81 6.42
C VAL A 119 -28.27 -13.20 7.23
N ALA A 120 -28.13 -11.94 7.63
CA ALA A 120 -29.18 -11.26 8.35
C ALA A 120 -30.47 -11.13 7.53
N GLN A 121 -30.34 -10.85 6.24
CA GLN A 121 -31.50 -10.76 5.35
C GLN A 121 -32.18 -12.12 5.20
N LYS A 122 -31.41 -13.19 5.06
CA LYS A 122 -31.98 -14.54 4.96
C LYS A 122 -32.68 -14.94 6.24
N ALA A 123 -32.08 -14.59 7.40
CA ALA A 123 -32.70 -14.89 8.67
C ALA A 123 -34.04 -14.14 8.83
N THR A 124 -34.09 -12.89 8.39
CA THR A 124 -35.31 -12.13 8.41
C THR A 124 -36.38 -12.77 7.52
N GLY A 125 -35.98 -13.20 6.32
CA GLY A 125 -36.89 -13.87 5.41
C GLY A 125 -37.43 -15.18 6.00
N ALA A 126 -36.55 -15.95 6.61
CA ALA A 126 -36.96 -17.20 7.25
C ALA A 126 -37.95 -16.93 8.38
N ARG A 127 -37.73 -15.89 9.13
CA ARG A 127 -38.63 -15.50 10.21
C ARG A 127 -40.01 -15.11 9.67
N HIS A 128 -40.04 -14.38 8.58
CA HIS A 128 -41.32 -14.02 7.93
C HIS A 128 -42.03 -15.26 7.40
N ALA A 129 -41.31 -16.28 7.07
CA ALA A 129 -41.88 -17.54 6.64
C ALA A 129 -42.38 -18.40 7.81
N GLY A 130 -42.26 -17.92 9.03
CA GLY A 130 -42.75 -18.63 10.20
C GLY A 130 -41.72 -19.46 10.93
N GLU A 131 -40.47 -19.35 10.55
CA GLU A 131 -39.41 -20.09 11.15
C GLU A 131 -38.80 -19.39 12.34
N ALA A 132 -38.37 -20.14 13.33
CA ALA A 132 -37.72 -19.57 14.49
C ALA A 132 -36.35 -19.06 14.11
N ASP A 133 -35.97 -17.95 14.70
CA ASP A 133 -34.65 -17.37 14.51
C ASP A 133 -33.65 -18.20 15.29
N PRO A 134 -32.68 -18.84 14.63
CA PRO A 134 -31.71 -19.68 15.33
C PRO A 134 -30.79 -18.92 16.27
N TYR A 135 -30.71 -17.61 16.11
CA TYR A 135 -29.88 -16.79 16.98
C TYR A 135 -30.60 -16.28 18.20
N LYS A 136 -31.88 -16.65 18.32
CA LYS A 136 -32.51 -16.25 19.48
C LYS A 136 -32.19 -17.13 20.53
N ALA A 137 -31.83 -17.12 21.12
CA ALA A 137 -31.56 -17.93 21.96
C ALA A 137 -31.36 -18.10 22.67
N PRO A 138 -30.79 -18.43 22.93
CA PRO A 138 -30.81 -19.39 23.68
C PRO A 138 -31.44 -19.09 24.86
N ARG A 139 -31.85 -18.40 25.00
CA ARG A 139 -32.44 -18.01 25.92
C ARG A 139 -33.67 -18.12 25.95
N GLU A 140 -34.08 -18.28 25.69
CA GLU A 140 -35.19 -18.30 25.73
C GLU A 140 -35.68 -19.31 25.48
N LEU A 141 -35.37 -20.14 25.72
CA LEU A 141 -35.85 -21.12 25.53
C LEU A 141 -36.37 -21.62 26.36
N GLU A 142 -36.38 -21.28 27.18
CA GLU A 142 -36.86 -21.53 27.64
C GLU A 142 -37.81 -21.27 27.80
N GLU A 143 -38.07 -21.26 27.85
CA GLU A 143 -38.86 -21.12 27.65
C GLU A 143 -39.59 -21.42 27.12
N ASP A 144 -39.34 -22.08 27.20
CA ASP A 144 -39.80 -22.50 26.53
C ASP A 144 -40.02 -22.96 26.29
N GLU A 145 -39.91 -23.19 26.86
CA GLU A 145 -39.59 -23.44 26.51
C GLU A 145 -39.80 -23.54 26.11
#